data_b8746b434fcc4419b015f737a67d74a9
#
_entry.id   b8746b434fcc4419b015f737a67d74a9
#
_cell.length_a   1.000
_cell.length_b   1.000
_cell.length_c   1.000
_cell.angle_alpha   90.00
_cell.angle_beta   90.00
_cell.angle_gamma   90.00
#
_symmetry.space_group_name_H-M   'P 1'
#
loop_
_entity.id
_entity.type
_entity.pdbx_description
1 polymer ?
#
loop_
_entity_poly.entity_id
_entity_poly.type
_entity_poly.pdbx_seq_one_letter_code
_entity_poly.pdbx_strand_id
1 'polypeptide(L)'
;MKLLRKTVFAATLLLTAFGAHAQKKPAATAAAPAAANSLLWEVSGKGLSAPSYVFGTMHMICPADMQLSEPLKQAVRNSHQVVMELDMDDPSMAQQMQAGMLMQGGQTLQQLLSADDYARFGAYLQTKAGLPVDKVGAIKPFMLGSMLLPAVLGCQPASYETTFVQMAQEQKKEVLGLETVQDQLGLFDKIPYAEQSKMLADMVNKETEMKQEMQQLLGLYKAQRVEALHELSVKSLFGFTKYNDLLLDARNQRWIASMEKLAAAQPTFFAVGAAHLGGPKGVLALLRQQGYQVRPVAF
;
A
#
# COMPACT_ATOMS: atom_id res chain seq x y z
N MET A 1 -49.43 -94.32 34.10
CA MET A 1 -49.72 -94.13 32.67
C MET A 1 -50.11 -92.70 32.41
N LYS A 2 -49.27 -91.89 31.95
CA LYS A 2 -49.56 -90.66 31.09
C LYS A 2 -48.23 -89.98 30.81
N LEU A 3 -47.84 -90.00 29.56
CA LEU A 3 -46.65 -89.39 29.05
C LEU A 3 -46.74 -87.83 29.13
N LEU A 4 -45.66 -87.22 29.68
CA LEU A 4 -45.48 -85.78 29.61
C LEU A 4 -44.52 -85.47 28.49
N ARG A 5 -45.02 -84.84 27.41
CA ARG A 5 -44.21 -84.32 26.33
C ARG A 5 -43.60 -82.99 26.78
N LYS A 6 -42.26 -82.94 26.78
CA LYS A 6 -41.50 -81.68 26.98
C LYS A 6 -41.36 -80.97 25.64
N THR A 7 -41.95 -79.82 25.53
CA THR A 7 -41.70 -78.88 24.40
C THR A 7 -40.54 -78.01 24.78
N VAL A 8 -39.51 -78.09 23.99
CA VAL A 8 -38.31 -77.22 24.06
C VAL A 8 -38.58 -75.96 23.22
N PHE A 9 -38.58 -74.79 23.84
CA PHE A 9 -38.61 -73.50 23.15
C PHE A 9 -37.17 -73.07 22.86
N ALA A 10 -36.84 -73.00 21.54
CA ALA A 10 -35.58 -72.42 21.09
C ALA A 10 -35.78 -70.91 21.00
N ALA A 11 -35.13 -70.15 21.86
CA ALA A 11 -35.06 -68.68 21.78
C ALA A 11 -33.95 -68.31 20.82
N THR A 12 -34.33 -67.77 19.66
CA THR A 12 -33.37 -67.21 18.68
C THR A 12 -32.99 -65.77 19.10
N LEU A 13 -31.74 -65.58 19.53
CA LEU A 13 -31.18 -64.28 19.83
C LEU A 13 -30.79 -63.58 18.48
N LEU A 14 -31.53 -62.55 18.09
CA LEU A 14 -31.14 -61.65 17.02
C LEU A 14 -30.12 -60.64 17.58
N LEU A 15 -28.86 -60.76 17.24
CA LEU A 15 -27.83 -59.74 17.44
C LEU A 15 -27.98 -58.68 16.35
N THR A 16 -28.58 -57.52 16.69
CA THR A 16 -28.52 -56.29 15.87
C THR A 16 -27.17 -55.63 16.06
N ALA A 17 -26.28 -55.75 15.08
CA ALA A 17 -25.05 -55.00 15.03
C ALA A 17 -25.37 -53.50 14.75
N PHE A 18 -25.29 -52.67 15.77
CA PHE A 18 -25.26 -51.22 15.56
C PHE A 18 -23.90 -50.82 14.98
N GLY A 19 -23.86 -50.59 13.68
CA GLY A 19 -22.73 -49.94 13.01
C GLY A 19 -22.55 -48.53 13.54
N ALA A 20 -21.56 -48.32 14.37
CA ALA A 20 -21.15 -46.97 14.78
C ALA A 20 -20.51 -46.28 13.54
N HIS A 21 -21.32 -45.45 12.85
CA HIS A 21 -20.78 -44.51 11.90
C HIS A 21 -20.03 -43.43 12.66
N ALA A 22 -18.72 -43.53 12.75
CA ALA A 22 -17.85 -42.44 13.19
C ALA A 22 -17.99 -41.30 12.19
N GLN A 23 -18.86 -40.31 12.52
CA GLN A 23 -18.88 -39.04 11.83
C GLN A 23 -17.48 -38.40 11.97
N LYS A 24 -16.72 -38.39 10.88
CA LYS A 24 -15.50 -37.61 10.77
C LYS A 24 -15.87 -36.12 11.00
N LYS A 25 -15.52 -35.63 12.20
CA LYS A 25 -15.62 -34.21 12.52
C LYS A 25 -14.87 -33.47 11.40
N PRO A 26 -15.48 -32.46 10.73
CA PRO A 26 -14.74 -31.67 9.74
C PRO A 26 -13.50 -31.10 10.44
N ALA A 27 -12.34 -31.31 9.84
CA ALA A 27 -11.10 -30.71 10.31
C ALA A 27 -11.36 -29.20 10.41
N ALA A 28 -11.21 -28.66 11.61
CA ALA A 28 -11.25 -27.22 11.81
C ALA A 28 -10.22 -26.63 10.83
N THR A 29 -10.68 -25.86 9.86
CA THR A 29 -9.82 -25.01 9.05
C THR A 29 -8.98 -24.20 10.03
N ALA A 30 -7.67 -24.49 10.07
CA ALA A 30 -6.75 -23.72 10.88
C ALA A 30 -6.99 -22.24 10.51
N ALA A 31 -7.37 -21.44 11.49
CA ALA A 31 -7.48 -20.00 11.32
C ALA A 31 -6.15 -19.55 10.71
N ALA A 32 -6.21 -18.81 9.60
CA ALA A 32 -5.02 -18.24 9.00
C ALA A 32 -4.23 -17.54 10.12
N PRO A 33 -2.91 -17.78 10.25
CA PRO A 33 -2.14 -17.12 11.29
C PRO A 33 -2.41 -15.63 11.19
N ALA A 34 -2.68 -14.99 12.35
CA ALA A 34 -2.88 -13.55 12.41
C ALA A 34 -1.79 -12.89 11.56
N ALA A 35 -2.20 -12.05 10.61
CA ALA A 35 -1.28 -11.45 9.65
C ALA A 35 -0.10 -10.86 10.43
N ALA A 36 1.09 -11.40 10.22
CA ALA A 36 2.26 -10.93 10.93
C ALA A 36 2.52 -9.47 10.51
N ASN A 37 2.61 -8.57 11.49
CA ASN A 37 2.84 -7.16 11.24
C ASN A 37 4.30 -6.97 10.79
N SER A 38 4.51 -6.46 9.61
CA SER A 38 5.82 -5.99 9.12
C SER A 38 5.63 -5.08 7.91
N LEU A 39 6.52 -4.11 7.75
CA LEU A 39 6.64 -3.34 6.51
C LEU A 39 7.65 -3.99 5.55
N LEU A 40 8.53 -4.88 6.04
CA LEU A 40 9.53 -5.59 5.24
C LEU A 40 9.13 -7.05 5.06
N TRP A 41 9.11 -7.52 3.81
CA TRP A 41 8.69 -8.85 3.44
C TRP A 41 9.70 -9.51 2.51
N GLU A 42 10.03 -10.77 2.79
CA GLU A 42 10.81 -11.63 1.91
C GLU A 42 9.88 -12.34 0.92
N VAL A 43 10.26 -12.34 -0.35
CA VAL A 43 9.58 -13.04 -1.44
C VAL A 43 10.49 -14.13 -1.97
N SER A 44 10.06 -15.40 -1.90
CA SER A 44 10.85 -16.56 -2.28
C SER A 44 10.00 -17.64 -2.94
N GLY A 45 10.63 -18.72 -3.37
CA GLY A 45 9.94 -19.83 -4.06
C GLY A 45 9.73 -19.55 -5.55
N LYS A 46 8.84 -20.31 -6.19
CA LYS A 46 8.49 -20.20 -7.62
C LYS A 46 9.72 -20.16 -8.57
N GLY A 47 10.82 -20.86 -8.20
CA GLY A 47 12.02 -20.93 -9.03
C GLY A 47 12.96 -19.73 -8.93
N LEU A 48 12.74 -18.80 -8.01
CA LEU A 48 13.71 -17.72 -7.74
C LEU A 48 15.03 -18.32 -7.24
N SER A 49 16.15 -17.84 -7.79
CA SER A 49 17.51 -18.29 -7.41
C SER A 49 17.91 -17.81 -6.01
N ALA A 50 17.39 -16.68 -5.57
CA ALA A 50 17.55 -16.13 -4.25
C ALA A 50 16.33 -15.26 -3.89
N PRO A 51 16.09 -14.96 -2.60
CA PRO A 51 14.97 -14.11 -2.19
C PRO A 51 15.06 -12.70 -2.74
N SER A 52 13.90 -12.13 -3.06
CA SER A 52 13.67 -10.71 -3.25
C SER A 52 12.94 -10.13 -2.04
N TYR A 53 12.86 -8.81 -1.93
CA TYR A 53 12.23 -8.15 -0.79
C TYR A 53 11.21 -7.12 -1.25
N VAL A 54 10.15 -6.94 -0.46
CA VAL A 54 9.15 -5.87 -0.63
C VAL A 54 9.09 -5.07 0.65
N PHE A 55 9.20 -3.76 0.55
CA PHE A 55 9.13 -2.82 1.66
C PHE A 55 8.05 -1.78 1.42
N GLY A 56 7.23 -1.53 2.46
CA GLY A 56 6.22 -0.48 2.45
C GLY A 56 6.79 0.85 2.91
N THR A 57 6.83 1.85 2.02
CA THR A 57 7.33 3.20 2.32
C THR A 57 6.24 4.12 2.82
N MET A 58 6.67 5.21 3.45
CA MET A 58 5.90 6.45 3.62
C MET A 58 6.67 7.55 2.91
N HIS A 59 6.11 8.08 1.81
CA HIS A 59 6.79 9.00 0.90
C HIS A 59 7.36 10.25 1.58
N MET A 60 6.65 10.74 2.61
CA MET A 60 7.09 11.84 3.46
C MET A 60 6.89 11.47 4.91
N ILE A 61 7.97 11.48 5.69
CA ILE A 61 8.00 11.13 7.11
C ILE A 61 8.96 12.06 7.84
N CYS A 62 8.66 12.40 9.10
CA CYS A 62 9.63 13.14 9.90
C CYS A 62 10.89 12.30 10.12
N PRO A 63 12.09 12.89 10.03
CA PRO A 63 13.35 12.14 10.23
C PRO A 63 13.40 11.36 11.56
N ALA A 64 12.81 11.90 12.62
CA ALA A 64 12.73 11.25 13.93
C ALA A 64 11.86 9.98 13.95
N ASP A 65 10.95 9.83 12.97
CA ASP A 65 10.05 8.68 12.87
C ASP A 65 10.51 7.67 11.81
N MET A 66 11.48 8.03 10.98
CA MET A 66 12.02 7.17 9.95
C MET A 66 12.88 6.05 10.55
N GLN A 67 12.55 4.80 10.23
CA GLN A 67 13.24 3.63 10.75
C GLN A 67 14.09 2.98 9.65
N LEU A 68 15.40 3.07 9.78
CA LEU A 68 16.38 2.41 8.90
C LEU A 68 17.13 1.32 9.70
N SER A 69 16.38 0.27 10.02
CA SER A 69 16.91 -0.86 10.78
C SER A 69 17.96 -1.65 10.02
N GLU A 70 18.78 -2.43 10.74
CA GLU A 70 19.81 -3.26 10.09
C GLU A 70 19.22 -4.34 9.17
N PRO A 71 18.10 -5.05 9.51
CA PRO A 71 17.44 -5.96 8.57
C PRO A 71 16.98 -5.28 7.28
N LEU A 72 16.44 -4.05 7.34
CA LEU A 72 16.06 -3.30 6.14
C LEU A 72 17.27 -2.97 5.27
N LYS A 73 18.36 -2.45 5.87
CA LYS A 73 19.61 -2.19 5.13
C LYS A 73 20.18 -3.47 4.53
N GLN A 74 20.08 -4.61 5.25
CA GLN A 74 20.55 -5.90 4.75
C GLN A 74 19.72 -6.39 3.57
N ALA A 75 18.39 -6.19 3.57
CA ALA A 75 17.53 -6.51 2.43
C ALA A 75 17.96 -5.74 1.18
N VAL A 76 18.27 -4.44 1.31
CA VAL A 76 18.82 -3.64 0.20
C VAL A 76 20.18 -4.18 -0.23
N ARG A 77 21.10 -4.49 0.71
CA ARG A 77 22.44 -5.04 0.36
C ARG A 77 22.37 -6.37 -0.36
N ASN A 78 21.47 -7.27 0.04
CA ASN A 78 21.30 -8.60 -0.55
C ASN A 78 20.65 -8.58 -1.93
N SER A 79 20.04 -7.47 -2.31
CA SER A 79 19.42 -7.30 -3.64
C SER A 79 20.43 -6.78 -4.64
N HIS A 80 20.24 -7.06 -5.92
CA HIS A 80 21.12 -6.60 -7.00
C HIS A 80 20.62 -5.31 -7.66
N GLN A 81 19.35 -5.00 -7.49
CA GLN A 81 18.69 -3.77 -7.98
C GLN A 81 17.65 -3.29 -6.99
N VAL A 82 17.32 -2.00 -7.05
CA VAL A 82 16.24 -1.37 -6.29
C VAL A 82 15.15 -0.95 -7.26
N VAL A 83 13.91 -1.32 -6.96
CA VAL A 83 12.75 -1.01 -7.80
C VAL A 83 11.74 -0.25 -6.94
N MET A 84 11.34 0.92 -7.40
CA MET A 84 10.37 1.77 -6.73
C MET A 84 9.14 1.99 -7.61
N GLU A 85 8.17 2.76 -7.15
CA GLU A 85 7.01 3.11 -7.98
C GLU A 85 7.45 3.87 -9.23
N LEU A 86 8.38 4.81 -9.06
CA LEU A 86 9.01 5.58 -10.14
C LEU A 86 10.51 5.33 -10.15
N ASP A 87 11.12 5.48 -11.31
CA ASP A 87 12.55 5.54 -11.48
C ASP A 87 13.07 6.89 -10.94
N MET A 88 13.49 6.86 -9.65
CA MET A 88 13.78 8.08 -8.88
C MET A 88 15.16 8.69 -9.21
N ASP A 89 16.03 7.99 -9.93
CA ASP A 89 17.32 8.52 -10.39
C ASP A 89 17.36 8.79 -11.91
N ASP A 90 16.21 8.68 -12.61
CA ASP A 90 16.07 9.15 -13.98
C ASP A 90 16.33 10.67 -14.04
N PRO A 91 17.38 11.12 -14.74
CA PRO A 91 17.70 12.54 -14.83
C PRO A 91 16.60 13.39 -15.51
N SER A 92 15.70 12.77 -16.26
CA SER A 92 14.57 13.44 -16.90
C SER A 92 13.32 13.54 -16.02
N MET A 93 13.28 12.86 -14.85
CA MET A 93 12.11 12.80 -13.97
C MET A 93 11.59 14.20 -13.58
N ALA A 94 12.48 15.11 -13.18
CA ALA A 94 12.09 16.47 -12.80
C ALA A 94 11.42 17.23 -13.96
N GLN A 95 11.93 17.09 -15.18
CA GLN A 95 11.34 17.68 -16.37
C GLN A 95 9.98 17.07 -16.70
N GLN A 96 9.84 15.75 -16.59
CA GLN A 96 8.58 15.04 -16.81
C GLN A 96 7.51 15.47 -15.80
N MET A 97 7.87 15.57 -14.51
CA MET A 97 6.98 16.06 -13.45
C MET A 97 6.53 17.49 -13.72
N GLN A 98 7.46 18.38 -14.11
CA GLN A 98 7.14 19.77 -14.44
C GLN A 98 6.20 19.87 -15.64
N ALA A 99 6.42 19.09 -16.68
CA ALA A 99 5.56 19.07 -17.87
C ALA A 99 4.12 18.64 -17.57
N GLY A 100 3.93 17.74 -16.58
CA GLY A 100 2.63 17.23 -16.18
C GLY A 100 1.96 17.98 -15.02
N MET A 101 2.57 19.06 -14.51
CA MET A 101 2.13 19.71 -13.28
C MET A 101 0.84 20.55 -13.46
N LEU A 102 0.61 21.11 -14.65
CA LEU A 102 -0.47 22.05 -14.90
C LEU A 102 -1.79 21.34 -15.25
N MET A 103 -2.91 21.95 -14.84
CA MET A 103 -4.25 21.55 -15.27
C MET A 103 -4.39 21.70 -16.78
N GLN A 104 -5.06 20.76 -17.42
CA GLN A 104 -5.37 20.81 -18.85
C GLN A 104 -6.51 21.82 -19.12
N GLY A 105 -6.59 22.28 -20.38
CA GLY A 105 -7.69 23.16 -20.81
C GLY A 105 -7.67 24.56 -20.21
N GLY A 106 -6.56 24.99 -19.61
CA GLY A 106 -6.42 26.34 -19.03
C GLY A 106 -7.26 26.58 -17.77
N GLN A 107 -7.70 25.51 -17.10
CA GLN A 107 -8.45 25.60 -15.85
C GLN A 107 -7.58 26.14 -14.70
N THR A 108 -8.22 26.81 -13.74
CA THR A 108 -7.57 27.36 -12.56
C THR A 108 -8.36 27.06 -11.30
N LEU A 109 -7.69 27.08 -10.15
CA LEU A 109 -8.35 26.94 -8.84
C LEU A 109 -9.45 27.98 -8.60
N GLN A 110 -9.25 29.22 -9.09
CA GLN A 110 -10.23 30.28 -8.96
C GLN A 110 -11.56 29.97 -9.65
N GLN A 111 -11.52 29.19 -10.74
CA GLN A 111 -12.72 28.72 -11.45
C GLN A 111 -13.38 27.51 -10.81
N LEU A 112 -12.62 26.72 -10.05
CA LEU A 112 -13.04 25.44 -9.50
C LEU A 112 -13.50 25.51 -8.04
N LEU A 113 -13.04 26.50 -7.28
CA LEU A 113 -13.38 26.72 -5.89
C LEU A 113 -14.44 27.82 -5.75
N SER A 114 -15.21 27.77 -4.65
CA SER A 114 -15.98 28.93 -4.23
C SER A 114 -15.07 30.13 -3.92
N ALA A 115 -15.58 31.36 -3.98
CA ALA A 115 -14.79 32.54 -3.64
C ALA A 115 -14.19 32.43 -2.23
N ASP A 116 -14.99 31.93 -1.27
CA ASP A 116 -14.57 31.73 0.11
C ASP A 116 -13.49 30.68 0.27
N ASP A 117 -13.63 29.50 -0.40
CA ASP A 117 -12.61 28.45 -0.35
C ASP A 117 -11.32 28.90 -1.02
N TYR A 118 -11.42 29.62 -2.15
CA TYR A 118 -10.26 30.17 -2.83
C TYR A 118 -9.50 31.18 -1.95
N ALA A 119 -10.22 32.07 -1.27
CA ALA A 119 -9.62 33.04 -0.35
C ALA A 119 -8.97 32.34 0.86
N ARG A 120 -9.66 31.36 1.48
CA ARG A 120 -9.11 30.59 2.60
C ARG A 120 -7.88 29.79 2.19
N PHE A 121 -7.96 29.10 1.06
CA PHE A 121 -6.82 28.35 0.53
C PHE A 121 -5.63 29.27 0.23
N GLY A 122 -5.87 30.43 -0.38
CA GLY A 122 -4.83 31.43 -0.67
C GLY A 122 -4.14 31.93 0.60
N ALA A 123 -4.89 32.27 1.64
CA ALA A 123 -4.34 32.67 2.92
C ALA A 123 -3.54 31.55 3.60
N TYR A 124 -4.02 30.31 3.54
CA TYR A 124 -3.34 29.15 4.06
C TYR A 124 -2.02 28.90 3.33
N LEU A 125 -2.04 28.88 1.99
CA LEU A 125 -0.87 28.67 1.14
C LEU A 125 0.21 29.75 1.39
N GLN A 126 -0.20 31.00 1.48
CA GLN A 126 0.70 32.11 1.80
C GLN A 126 1.34 31.93 3.17
N THR A 127 0.56 31.54 4.18
CA THR A 127 1.03 31.38 5.56
C THR A 127 1.95 30.16 5.72
N LYS A 128 1.62 29.04 5.08
CA LYS A 128 2.30 27.74 5.28
C LYS A 128 3.46 27.50 4.31
N ALA A 129 3.36 28.03 3.09
CA ALA A 129 4.35 27.80 2.03
C ALA A 129 4.99 29.09 1.48
N GLY A 130 4.51 30.26 1.89
CA GLY A 130 5.00 31.54 1.35
C GLY A 130 4.65 31.79 -0.12
N LEU A 131 3.67 31.07 -0.66
CA LEU A 131 3.30 31.08 -2.07
C LEU A 131 1.97 31.83 -2.29
N PRO A 132 1.96 32.86 -3.15
CA PRO A 132 0.71 33.50 -3.57
C PRO A 132 -0.11 32.54 -4.45
N VAL A 133 -1.41 32.40 -4.18
CA VAL A 133 -2.29 31.47 -4.88
C VAL A 133 -2.44 31.77 -6.38
N ASP A 134 -2.36 33.04 -6.79
CA ASP A 134 -2.41 33.48 -8.19
C ASP A 134 -1.22 32.94 -9.02
N LYS A 135 -0.07 32.69 -8.39
CA LYS A 135 1.12 32.14 -9.06
C LYS A 135 1.04 30.63 -9.27
N VAL A 136 0.25 29.93 -8.48
CA VAL A 136 0.18 28.46 -8.50
C VAL A 136 -1.21 27.93 -8.86
N GLY A 137 -2.18 28.81 -9.10
CA GLY A 137 -3.58 28.47 -9.32
C GLY A 137 -3.87 27.60 -10.56
N ALA A 138 -2.92 27.48 -11.49
CA ALA A 138 -3.00 26.57 -12.64
C ALA A 138 -2.41 25.18 -12.37
N ILE A 139 -1.73 24.98 -11.24
CA ILE A 139 -1.17 23.67 -10.85
C ILE A 139 -2.32 22.74 -10.47
N LYS A 140 -2.19 21.46 -10.84
CA LYS A 140 -3.17 20.40 -10.47
C LYS A 140 -3.38 20.40 -8.95
N PRO A 141 -4.63 20.38 -8.48
CA PRO A 141 -4.92 20.52 -7.03
C PRO A 141 -4.27 19.42 -6.19
N PHE A 142 -4.17 18.19 -6.72
CA PHE A 142 -3.45 17.10 -6.08
C PHE A 142 -1.97 17.44 -5.81
N MET A 143 -1.29 18.03 -6.81
CA MET A 143 0.11 18.44 -6.67
C MET A 143 0.27 19.52 -5.60
N LEU A 144 -0.65 20.50 -5.56
CA LEU A 144 -0.66 21.53 -4.50
C LEU A 144 -0.88 20.93 -3.12
N GLY A 145 -1.79 19.96 -2.99
CA GLY A 145 -2.00 19.21 -1.74
C GLY A 145 -0.71 18.54 -1.26
N SER A 146 0.01 17.88 -2.16
CA SER A 146 1.30 17.23 -1.86
C SER A 146 2.37 18.23 -1.40
N MET A 147 2.41 19.42 -1.99
CA MET A 147 3.33 20.50 -1.58
C MET A 147 3.03 21.03 -0.17
N LEU A 148 1.81 20.87 0.33
CA LEU A 148 1.40 21.32 1.67
C LEU A 148 1.58 20.24 2.76
N LEU A 149 1.85 19.01 2.40
CA LEU A 149 2.06 17.91 3.38
C LEU A 149 3.15 18.23 4.43
N PRO A 150 4.29 18.85 4.10
CA PRO A 150 5.27 19.26 5.12
C PRO A 150 4.69 20.15 6.23
N ALA A 151 3.77 21.05 5.88
CA ALA A 151 3.09 21.90 6.85
C ALA A 151 2.12 21.11 7.76
N VAL A 152 1.50 20.06 7.24
CA VAL A 152 0.65 19.16 8.01
C VAL A 152 1.50 18.28 8.95
N LEU A 153 2.64 17.79 8.47
CA LEU A 153 3.59 16.98 9.27
C LEU A 153 4.27 17.79 10.37
N GLY A 154 4.45 19.10 10.19
CA GLY A 154 5.11 19.96 11.16
C GLY A 154 6.61 19.77 11.26
N CYS A 155 7.25 19.16 10.29
CA CYS A 155 8.69 18.92 10.18
C CYS A 155 9.17 19.08 8.75
N GLN A 156 10.48 19.22 8.54
CA GLN A 156 11.09 19.01 7.23
C GLN A 156 11.12 17.51 6.95
N PRO A 157 10.34 16.99 5.97
CA PRO A 157 10.23 15.56 5.77
C PRO A 157 11.52 14.94 5.20
N ALA A 158 11.75 13.67 5.57
CA ALA A 158 12.64 12.75 4.88
C ALA A 158 11.81 11.82 3.95
N SER A 159 12.49 11.13 3.03
CA SER A 159 11.89 10.14 2.13
C SER A 159 12.69 8.85 2.17
N TYR A 160 11.99 7.72 2.28
CA TYR A 160 12.60 6.41 2.13
C TYR A 160 13.15 6.22 0.72
N GLU A 161 12.42 6.70 -0.29
CA GLU A 161 12.81 6.58 -1.70
C GLU A 161 14.15 7.25 -1.95
N THR A 162 14.34 8.50 -1.50
CA THR A 162 15.62 9.21 -1.62
C THR A 162 16.74 8.45 -0.91
N THR A 163 16.46 7.87 0.27
CA THR A 163 17.44 7.08 1.02
C THR A 163 17.82 5.81 0.27
N PHE A 164 16.85 5.11 -0.35
CA PHE A 164 17.14 3.90 -1.12
C PHE A 164 17.90 4.21 -2.42
N VAL A 165 17.64 5.35 -3.08
CA VAL A 165 18.46 5.82 -4.21
C VAL A 165 19.91 6.00 -3.77
N GLN A 166 20.15 6.70 -2.66
CA GLN A 166 21.51 6.88 -2.13
C GLN A 166 22.20 5.54 -1.83
N MET A 167 21.49 4.62 -1.15
CA MET A 167 22.01 3.29 -0.86
C MET A 167 22.30 2.47 -2.12
N ALA A 168 21.47 2.60 -3.15
CA ALA A 168 21.68 1.94 -4.45
C ALA A 168 22.92 2.49 -5.15
N GLN A 169 23.05 3.81 -5.21
CA GLN A 169 24.20 4.49 -5.83
C GLN A 169 25.53 4.16 -5.15
N GLU A 170 25.57 4.15 -3.81
CA GLU A 170 26.75 3.74 -3.03
C GLU A 170 27.19 2.31 -3.35
N GLN A 171 26.23 1.44 -3.68
CA GLN A 171 26.44 0.02 -4.01
C GLN A 171 26.48 -0.25 -5.52
N LYS A 172 26.41 0.79 -6.35
CA LYS A 172 26.39 0.71 -7.84
C LYS A 172 25.28 -0.21 -8.35
N LYS A 173 24.11 -0.13 -7.72
CA LYS A 173 22.92 -0.88 -8.12
C LYS A 173 22.04 -0.01 -9.01
N GLU A 174 21.39 -0.66 -9.97
CA GLU A 174 20.37 -0.04 -10.81
C GLU A 174 19.15 0.32 -9.97
N VAL A 175 18.58 1.49 -10.26
CA VAL A 175 17.27 1.93 -9.76
C VAL A 175 16.29 1.88 -10.93
N LEU A 176 15.09 1.37 -10.70
CA LEU A 176 14.07 1.20 -11.73
C LEU A 176 12.69 1.61 -11.19
N GLY A 177 11.76 1.94 -12.09
CA GLY A 177 10.36 2.20 -11.81
C GLY A 177 9.45 1.05 -12.20
N LEU A 178 8.38 0.81 -11.40
CA LEU A 178 7.27 -0.06 -11.79
C LEU A 178 6.32 0.62 -12.77
N GLU A 179 6.31 1.95 -12.79
CA GLU A 179 5.53 2.80 -13.68
C GLU A 179 6.33 4.05 -14.06
N THR A 180 5.85 4.75 -15.06
CA THR A 180 6.41 6.02 -15.50
C THR A 180 5.77 7.20 -14.77
N VAL A 181 6.42 8.38 -14.83
CA VAL A 181 5.83 9.64 -14.34
C VAL A 181 4.50 9.92 -15.04
N GLN A 182 4.42 9.67 -16.35
CA GLN A 182 3.20 9.86 -17.13
C GLN A 182 2.08 8.93 -16.68
N ASP A 183 2.39 7.68 -16.33
CA ASP A 183 1.40 6.74 -15.79
C ASP A 183 0.79 7.30 -14.51
N GLN A 184 1.61 7.74 -13.55
CA GLN A 184 1.13 8.30 -12.27
C GLN A 184 0.36 9.60 -12.45
N LEU A 185 0.88 10.56 -13.21
CA LEU A 185 0.18 11.83 -13.44
C LEU A 185 -1.14 11.61 -14.18
N GLY A 186 -1.17 10.66 -15.13
CA GLY A 186 -2.37 10.29 -15.87
C GLY A 186 -3.46 9.63 -15.01
N LEU A 187 -3.12 9.06 -13.84
CA LEU A 187 -4.14 8.59 -12.89
C LEU A 187 -4.91 9.78 -12.28
N PHE A 188 -4.21 10.83 -11.89
CA PHE A 188 -4.83 12.02 -11.34
C PHE A 188 -5.63 12.81 -12.39
N ASP A 189 -5.25 12.75 -13.67
CA ASP A 189 -6.04 13.35 -14.74
C ASP A 189 -7.40 12.65 -14.98
N LYS A 190 -7.56 11.41 -14.51
CA LYS A 190 -8.86 10.71 -14.50
C LYS A 190 -9.79 11.15 -13.37
N ILE A 191 -9.28 11.90 -12.39
CA ILE A 191 -10.07 12.47 -11.30
C ILE A 191 -10.45 13.91 -11.70
N PRO A 192 -11.74 14.27 -11.78
CA PRO A 192 -12.14 15.62 -12.15
C PRO A 192 -11.46 16.68 -11.29
N TYR A 193 -10.92 17.73 -11.88
CA TYR A 193 -10.22 18.78 -11.14
C TYR A 193 -11.11 19.46 -10.10
N ALA A 194 -12.41 19.53 -10.34
CA ALA A 194 -13.38 20.03 -9.36
C ALA A 194 -13.39 19.16 -8.07
N GLU A 195 -13.31 17.82 -8.20
CA GLU A 195 -13.22 16.94 -7.04
C GLU A 195 -11.86 17.07 -6.34
N GLN A 196 -10.77 17.15 -7.08
CA GLN A 196 -9.45 17.39 -6.51
C GLN A 196 -9.38 18.74 -5.78
N SER A 197 -10.01 19.79 -6.35
CA SER A 197 -10.07 21.12 -5.73
C SER A 197 -10.89 21.13 -4.45
N LYS A 198 -12.01 20.37 -4.42
CA LYS A 198 -12.78 20.19 -3.19
C LYS A 198 -11.96 19.50 -2.11
N MET A 199 -11.20 18.44 -2.43
CA MET A 199 -10.30 17.78 -1.48
C MET A 199 -9.25 18.75 -0.93
N LEU A 200 -8.70 19.61 -1.80
CA LEU A 200 -7.75 20.63 -1.41
C LEU A 200 -8.38 21.67 -0.44
N ALA A 201 -9.62 22.09 -0.69
CA ALA A 201 -10.36 22.95 0.22
C ALA A 201 -10.69 22.24 1.55
N ASP A 202 -11.11 20.97 1.51
CA ASP A 202 -11.35 20.16 2.70
C ASP A 202 -10.08 20.01 3.56
N MET A 203 -8.90 19.88 2.94
CA MET A 203 -7.60 19.83 3.63
C MET A 203 -7.36 21.08 4.50
N VAL A 204 -7.72 22.25 3.98
CA VAL A 204 -7.60 23.51 4.73
C VAL A 204 -8.71 23.65 5.77
N ASN A 205 -9.94 23.35 5.38
CA ASN A 205 -11.11 23.54 6.25
C ASN A 205 -11.13 22.54 7.42
N LYS A 206 -10.44 21.40 7.31
CA LYS A 206 -10.37 20.30 8.29
C LYS A 206 -8.92 20.02 8.72
N GLU A 207 -8.09 21.05 8.85
CA GLU A 207 -6.66 20.89 9.17
C GLU A 207 -6.42 20.05 10.45
N THR A 208 -7.28 20.23 11.46
CA THR A 208 -7.16 19.50 12.72
C THR A 208 -7.40 17.99 12.54
N GLU A 209 -8.48 17.64 11.84
CA GLU A 209 -8.84 16.24 11.53
C GLU A 209 -7.80 15.59 10.63
N MET A 210 -7.28 16.34 9.66
CA MET A 210 -6.19 15.90 8.78
C MET A 210 -4.92 15.56 9.56
N LYS A 211 -4.54 16.42 10.51
CA LYS A 211 -3.39 16.16 11.38
C LYS A 211 -3.62 14.93 12.27
N GLN A 212 -4.81 14.75 12.80
CA GLN A 212 -5.15 13.57 13.61
C GLN A 212 -5.07 12.30 12.78
N GLU A 213 -5.60 12.31 11.55
CA GLU A 213 -5.51 11.16 10.65
C GLU A 213 -4.05 10.84 10.27
N MET A 214 -3.25 11.87 9.98
CA MET A 214 -1.82 11.68 9.70
C MET A 214 -1.08 11.07 10.90
N GLN A 215 -1.40 11.49 12.13
CA GLN A 215 -0.84 10.89 13.35
C GLN A 215 -1.26 9.43 13.52
N GLN A 216 -2.52 9.08 13.18
CA GLN A 216 -2.99 7.69 13.19
C GLN A 216 -2.26 6.84 12.15
N LEU A 217 -2.14 7.34 10.91
CA LEU A 217 -1.37 6.68 9.84
C LEU A 217 0.09 6.44 10.27
N LEU A 218 0.74 7.46 10.84
CA LEU A 218 2.11 7.36 11.34
C LEU A 218 2.22 6.35 12.49
N GLY A 219 1.26 6.33 13.41
CA GLY A 219 1.21 5.36 14.50
C GLY A 219 1.09 3.92 13.99
N LEU A 220 0.21 3.67 13.01
CA LEU A 220 0.06 2.36 12.37
C LEU A 220 1.31 1.97 11.57
N TYR A 221 1.94 2.93 10.89
CA TYR A 221 3.18 2.72 10.15
C TYR A 221 4.33 2.29 11.08
N LYS A 222 4.56 3.02 12.17
CA LYS A 222 5.57 2.68 13.19
C LYS A 222 5.29 1.34 13.88
N ALA A 223 4.03 0.98 14.04
CA ALA A 223 3.59 -0.32 14.53
C ALA A 223 3.57 -1.41 13.44
N GLN A 224 3.96 -1.09 12.21
CA GLN A 224 4.06 -1.98 11.05
C GLN A 224 2.73 -2.69 10.71
N ARG A 225 1.58 -2.04 11.01
CA ARG A 225 0.23 -2.59 10.88
C ARG A 225 -0.30 -2.45 9.44
N VAL A 226 0.26 -3.22 8.50
CA VAL A 226 0.01 -3.10 7.05
C VAL A 226 -1.49 -3.15 6.69
N GLU A 227 -2.24 -4.10 7.24
CA GLU A 227 -3.68 -4.20 6.94
C GLU A 227 -4.45 -2.99 7.47
N ALA A 228 -4.16 -2.55 8.69
CA ALA A 228 -4.82 -1.37 9.28
C ALA A 228 -4.41 -0.07 8.56
N LEU A 229 -3.16 0.02 8.07
CA LEU A 229 -2.71 1.12 7.21
C LEU A 229 -3.51 1.17 5.93
N HIS A 230 -3.65 0.02 5.25
CA HIS A 230 -4.45 -0.08 4.04
C HIS A 230 -5.90 0.33 4.31
N GLU A 231 -6.54 -0.22 5.34
CA GLU A 231 -7.92 0.10 5.70
C GLU A 231 -8.13 1.59 5.99
N LEU A 232 -7.20 2.22 6.71
CA LEU A 232 -7.28 3.65 7.02
C LEU A 232 -7.06 4.48 5.75
N SER A 233 -6.08 4.15 4.91
CA SER A 233 -5.79 4.84 3.66
C SER A 233 -6.98 4.80 2.69
N VAL A 234 -7.66 3.66 2.60
CA VAL A 234 -8.86 3.47 1.76
C VAL A 234 -10.04 4.34 2.23
N LYS A 235 -10.11 4.67 3.53
CA LYS A 235 -11.18 5.48 4.15
C LYS A 235 -10.77 6.92 4.40
N SER A 236 -9.60 7.32 3.94
CA SER A 236 -8.93 8.57 4.28
C SER A 236 -9.75 9.82 3.97
N LEU A 237 -9.66 10.81 4.86
CA LEU A 237 -10.13 12.19 4.64
C LEU A 237 -9.38 12.89 3.50
N PHE A 238 -8.20 12.40 3.12
CA PHE A 238 -7.49 12.83 1.90
C PHE A 238 -8.26 12.51 0.61
N GLY A 239 -9.42 11.85 0.73
CA GLY A 239 -10.55 11.99 -0.18
C GLY A 239 -10.56 11.08 -1.39
N PHE A 240 -9.62 10.16 -1.52
CA PHE A 240 -9.56 9.29 -2.70
C PHE A 240 -10.31 7.97 -2.57
N THR A 241 -11.15 7.79 -1.53
CA THR A 241 -11.92 6.55 -1.28
C THR A 241 -12.64 6.04 -2.53
N LYS A 242 -13.29 6.92 -3.27
CA LYS A 242 -13.99 6.64 -4.54
C LYS A 242 -13.04 6.13 -5.64
N TYR A 243 -11.76 6.45 -5.54
CA TYR A 243 -10.72 6.19 -6.54
C TYR A 243 -9.71 5.13 -6.09
N ASN A 244 -9.99 4.38 -5.02
CA ASN A 244 -9.07 3.36 -4.52
C ASN A 244 -8.69 2.31 -5.57
N ASP A 245 -9.66 1.87 -6.37
CA ASP A 245 -9.35 0.94 -7.47
C ASP A 245 -8.34 1.55 -8.45
N LEU A 246 -8.52 2.82 -8.81
CA LEU A 246 -7.63 3.53 -9.72
C LEU A 246 -6.24 3.75 -9.11
N LEU A 247 -6.18 4.19 -7.85
CA LEU A 247 -4.95 4.66 -7.20
C LEU A 247 -4.13 3.55 -6.53
N LEU A 248 -4.77 2.43 -6.15
CA LEU A 248 -4.12 1.31 -5.48
C LEU A 248 -4.31 0.00 -6.25
N ASP A 249 -5.52 -0.53 -6.31
CA ASP A 249 -5.79 -1.90 -6.75
C ASP A 249 -5.34 -2.19 -8.18
N ALA A 250 -5.72 -1.33 -9.13
CA ALA A 250 -5.37 -1.51 -10.54
C ALA A 250 -3.86 -1.31 -10.78
N ARG A 251 -3.19 -0.47 -9.97
CA ARG A 251 -1.74 -0.31 -10.01
C ARG A 251 -1.05 -1.57 -9.51
N ASN A 252 -1.46 -2.08 -8.35
CA ASN A 252 -0.94 -3.33 -7.79
C ASN A 252 -1.01 -4.47 -8.80
N GLN A 253 -2.17 -4.65 -9.45
CA GLN A 253 -2.36 -5.70 -10.45
C GLN A 253 -1.41 -5.56 -11.65
N ARG A 254 -1.19 -4.33 -12.14
CA ARG A 254 -0.24 -4.07 -13.24
C ARG A 254 1.21 -4.34 -12.83
N TRP A 255 1.58 -4.01 -11.60
CA TRP A 255 2.95 -4.16 -11.11
C TRP A 255 3.38 -5.62 -11.00
N ILE A 256 2.47 -6.56 -10.69
CA ILE A 256 2.82 -7.96 -10.42
C ILE A 256 3.62 -8.58 -11.56
N ALA A 257 3.21 -8.42 -12.81
CA ALA A 257 3.93 -8.99 -13.96
C ALA A 257 5.36 -8.44 -14.07
N SER A 258 5.57 -7.14 -13.81
CA SER A 258 6.89 -6.51 -13.78
C SER A 258 7.72 -7.01 -12.59
N MET A 259 7.12 -7.11 -11.40
CA MET A 259 7.78 -7.61 -10.20
C MET A 259 8.24 -9.07 -10.38
N GLU A 260 7.42 -9.93 -10.96
CA GLU A 260 7.76 -11.33 -11.28
C GLU A 260 8.95 -11.40 -12.24
N LYS A 261 8.91 -10.64 -13.33
CA LYS A 261 9.98 -10.59 -14.33
C LYS A 261 11.31 -10.13 -13.72
N LEU A 262 11.27 -9.06 -12.91
CA LEU A 262 12.47 -8.48 -12.29
C LEU A 262 13.04 -9.41 -11.22
N ALA A 263 12.21 -9.99 -10.35
CA ALA A 263 12.63 -10.93 -9.33
C ALA A 263 13.18 -12.25 -9.91
N ALA A 264 12.64 -12.72 -11.05
CA ALA A 264 13.14 -13.91 -11.73
C ALA A 264 14.51 -13.67 -12.38
N ALA A 265 14.80 -12.45 -12.81
CA ALA A 265 16.09 -12.10 -13.41
C ALA A 265 17.21 -12.03 -12.35
N GLN A 266 16.93 -11.43 -11.19
CA GLN A 266 17.89 -11.29 -10.10
C GLN A 266 17.20 -10.86 -8.79
N PRO A 267 17.84 -11.11 -7.62
CA PRO A 267 17.35 -10.61 -6.34
C PRO A 267 17.08 -9.11 -6.37
N THR A 268 15.85 -8.72 -6.02
CA THR A 268 15.35 -7.36 -6.18
C THR A 268 14.77 -6.84 -4.86
N PHE A 269 15.07 -5.59 -4.54
CA PHE A 269 14.42 -4.86 -3.46
C PHE A 269 13.35 -3.95 -4.05
N PHE A 270 12.08 -4.24 -3.77
CA PHE A 270 10.94 -3.43 -4.17
C PHE A 270 10.52 -2.51 -3.03
N ALA A 271 10.40 -1.21 -3.30
CA ALA A 271 9.92 -0.21 -2.34
C ALA A 271 8.68 0.50 -2.93
N VAL A 272 7.54 0.29 -2.32
CA VAL A 272 6.25 0.87 -2.73
C VAL A 272 5.53 1.43 -1.51
N GLY A 273 4.64 2.39 -1.68
CA GLY A 273 3.88 2.97 -0.57
C GLY A 273 3.18 1.89 0.26
N ALA A 274 3.23 2.00 1.59
CA ALA A 274 2.75 0.97 2.51
C ALA A 274 1.26 0.63 2.30
N ALA A 275 0.44 1.57 1.81
CA ALA A 275 -0.95 1.33 1.47
C ALA A 275 -1.15 0.29 0.35
N HIS A 276 -0.14 0.10 -0.51
CA HIS A 276 -0.14 -0.90 -1.58
C HIS A 276 0.06 -2.34 -1.09
N LEU A 277 0.57 -2.54 0.12
CA LEU A 277 0.91 -3.88 0.63
C LEU A 277 -0.31 -4.67 1.07
N GLY A 278 -1.22 -4.04 1.83
CA GLY A 278 -2.36 -4.69 2.49
C GLY A 278 -3.59 -4.86 1.60
N GLY A 279 -4.58 -5.57 2.13
CA GLY A 279 -5.85 -5.85 1.47
C GLY A 279 -5.79 -7.00 0.47
N PRO A 280 -6.97 -7.44 -0.02
CA PRO A 280 -7.09 -8.61 -0.91
C PRO A 280 -6.49 -8.41 -2.29
N LYS A 281 -6.32 -7.17 -2.74
CA LYS A 281 -5.65 -6.78 -3.97
C LYS A 281 -4.31 -6.06 -3.70
N GLY A 282 -3.80 -6.15 -2.47
CA GLY A 282 -2.48 -5.66 -2.10
C GLY A 282 -1.38 -6.52 -2.71
N VAL A 283 -0.21 -5.93 -2.89
CA VAL A 283 0.97 -6.56 -3.51
C VAL A 283 1.31 -7.90 -2.83
N LEU A 284 1.25 -7.96 -1.49
CA LEU A 284 1.56 -9.19 -0.76
C LEU A 284 0.57 -10.32 -1.04
N ALA A 285 -0.73 -10.00 -1.11
CA ALA A 285 -1.77 -10.97 -1.45
C ALA A 285 -1.63 -11.44 -2.90
N LEU A 286 -1.39 -10.52 -3.82
CA LEU A 286 -1.24 -10.82 -5.25
C LEU A 286 0.00 -11.70 -5.51
N LEU A 287 1.14 -11.43 -4.88
CA LEU A 287 2.33 -12.29 -5.00
C LEU A 287 2.08 -13.70 -4.46
N ARG A 288 1.35 -13.85 -3.33
CA ARG A 288 0.94 -15.16 -2.83
C ARG A 288 0.02 -15.89 -3.80
N GLN A 289 -0.92 -15.20 -4.43
CA GLN A 289 -1.81 -15.76 -5.47
C GLN A 289 -1.02 -16.26 -6.69
N GLN A 290 0.11 -15.62 -7.00
CA GLN A 290 1.03 -16.10 -8.04
C GLN A 290 1.89 -17.30 -7.61
N GLY A 291 1.79 -17.75 -6.36
CA GLY A 291 2.49 -18.94 -5.85
C GLY A 291 3.83 -18.65 -5.18
N TYR A 292 4.16 -17.37 -4.92
CA TYR A 292 5.33 -17.02 -4.12
C TYR A 292 5.10 -17.26 -2.63
N GLN A 293 6.16 -17.59 -1.91
CA GLN A 293 6.20 -17.53 -0.46
C GLN A 293 6.52 -16.09 -0.05
N VAL A 294 5.61 -15.46 0.68
CA VAL A 294 5.75 -14.07 1.14
C VAL A 294 5.71 -14.07 2.66
N ARG A 295 6.87 -13.86 3.28
CA ARG A 295 7.08 -13.95 4.72
C ARG A 295 7.48 -12.60 5.31
N PRO A 296 6.97 -12.22 6.49
CA PRO A 296 7.40 -11.01 7.16
C PRO A 296 8.86 -11.14 7.63
N VAL A 297 9.59 -10.05 7.52
CA VAL A 297 10.93 -9.91 8.11
C VAL A 297 10.79 -8.93 9.27
N ALA A 298 11.21 -9.35 10.46
CA ALA A 298 11.24 -8.45 11.61
C ALA A 298 12.33 -7.39 11.42
N PHE A 299 12.00 -6.12 11.68
CA PHE A 299 12.96 -5.03 11.54
C PHE A 299 12.71 -3.86 12.51
#